data_12070b5cf9912637d7e671de8acd853b
#
_entry.id   12070b5cf9912637d7e671de8acd853b
#
_cell.length_a   1.000
_cell.length_b   1.000
_cell.length_c   1.000
_cell.angle_alpha   90.00
_cell.angle_beta   90.00
_cell.angle_gamma   90.00
#
_symmetry.space_group_name_H-M   'P 1'
#
loop_
_entity.id
_entity.type
_entity.pdbx_description
1 polymer ?
#
loop_
_entity_poly.entity_id
_entity_poly.type
_entity_poly.pdbx_seq_one_letter_code
_entity_poly.pdbx_strand_id
1 'polypeptide(L)'
;MVMKRIWHRILLMLLAMLACFMHTLSPVQAENGVSEGLALKQTGTPEVYFAYDDAPLLSFGGMSDFIFYAAPDAFDYRQWTDWAAAHGMNHLRAYPPFSWKYIETFAKENGGSAENLLFPYEETSPGSRQFDLTKFDEAYWRRFREQCEYLHEKGIVVHLLMMNGWQLRTEEKNWGGHFFNPDNNINAFTDPLKGDRLGFYQSVSNRQTGLVEAQQQWLRKIVETTADLDNVYYDLVHEMAENYEDWSKSKDWIEVMAGTVRDRFSELQPNRPIILGMDTGGLERNQREWIFSRPYFDVLVYGKSHRVKLAKDWRIEYKKPYIPQEMWDENDDKYGYREPSLSVHMRKYLWKFMMAKCQQMDFYIKPRIDEQLPGFDHNYDPNGWNPFEDHAVVLRQTWDRLSDYPNLWFDGTVRSGPGENRYVLSSRREGLVYLSSQTGEKEVAYPAQTLQLKELALQNGAYTAEIISPEQGSVSTMSVTVNRRQASLDLPAFVDDLAIHLFRSGSAALQNTDVQNADDPGAGVQIKAIALIATLAVGLSVLLLGVIFIRRKKGA
;
A
#
# COMPACT_ATOMS: atom_id res chain seq x y z
N MET A 1 16.08 47.37 49.97
CA MET A 1 15.57 46.14 50.63
C MET A 1 14.28 45.62 50.02
N VAL A 2 13.35 46.43 49.63
CA VAL A 2 12.04 46.08 49.03
C VAL A 2 12.19 45.37 47.66
N MET A 3 13.07 45.86 46.76
CA MET A 3 13.28 45.27 45.45
C MET A 3 13.85 43.83 45.48
N LYS A 4 14.71 43.49 46.44
CA LYS A 4 15.19 42.09 46.60
C LYS A 4 14.07 41.13 46.97
N ARG A 5 13.07 41.54 47.75
CA ARG A 5 11.93 40.72 48.14
C ARG A 5 10.95 40.50 46.96
N ILE A 6 10.78 41.49 46.09
CA ILE A 6 9.95 41.38 44.88
C ILE A 6 10.57 40.40 43.88
N TRP A 7 11.86 40.47 43.65
CA TRP A 7 12.59 39.54 42.76
C TRP A 7 12.59 38.10 43.27
N HIS A 8 12.69 37.91 44.60
CA HIS A 8 12.58 36.56 45.18
C HIS A 8 11.18 35.95 44.97
N ARG A 9 10.13 36.75 45.08
CA ARG A 9 8.75 36.29 44.86
C ARG A 9 8.49 35.98 43.37
N ILE A 10 8.99 36.79 42.47
CA ILE A 10 8.89 36.53 41.02
C ILE A 10 9.65 35.27 40.63
N LEU A 11 10.84 35.06 41.17
CA LEU A 11 11.64 33.84 40.91
C LEU A 11 10.93 32.60 41.47
N LEU A 12 10.35 32.67 42.64
CA LEU A 12 9.60 31.56 43.23
C LEU A 12 8.32 31.26 42.44
N MET A 13 7.61 32.27 41.91
CA MET A 13 6.46 32.07 41.04
C MET A 13 6.87 31.44 39.69
N LEU A 14 7.98 31.86 39.10
CA LEU A 14 8.50 31.27 37.88
C LEU A 14 8.96 29.82 38.09
N LEU A 15 9.61 29.49 39.20
CA LEU A 15 9.98 28.13 39.56
C LEU A 15 8.74 27.26 39.85
N ALA A 16 7.72 27.82 40.51
CA ALA A 16 6.45 27.11 40.73
C ALA A 16 5.70 26.86 39.41
N MET A 17 5.65 27.83 38.49
CA MET A 17 5.09 27.63 37.15
C MET A 17 5.89 26.60 36.35
N LEU A 18 7.21 26.61 36.41
CA LEU A 18 8.07 25.63 35.75
C LEU A 18 7.87 24.23 36.34
N ALA A 19 7.71 24.12 37.66
CA ALA A 19 7.41 22.86 38.33
C ALA A 19 5.99 22.34 37.98
N CYS A 20 4.98 23.22 37.92
CA CYS A 20 3.66 22.85 37.40
C CYS A 20 3.70 22.43 35.92
N PHE A 21 4.47 23.12 35.09
CA PHE A 21 4.64 22.76 33.68
C PHE A 21 5.39 21.41 33.52
N MET A 22 6.36 21.13 34.39
CA MET A 22 7.04 19.84 34.41
C MET A 22 6.17 18.71 34.96
N HIS A 23 5.17 19.01 35.80
CA HIS A 23 4.21 18.00 36.27
C HIS A 23 3.06 17.77 35.27
N THR A 24 2.78 18.72 34.38
CA THR A 24 1.81 18.52 33.27
C THR A 24 2.46 17.88 32.03
N LEU A 25 3.78 17.91 31.94
CA LEU A 25 4.58 17.02 31.12
C LEU A 25 4.85 15.73 31.93
N SER A 26 3.78 15.05 32.36
CA SER A 26 3.94 13.60 32.53
C SER A 26 4.55 13.13 31.22
N PRO A 27 5.66 12.40 31.23
CA PRO A 27 6.00 11.63 30.08
C PRO A 27 4.72 10.82 29.83
N VAL A 28 4.06 11.04 28.71
CA VAL A 28 3.36 9.94 28.07
C VAL A 28 4.44 8.87 28.13
N GLN A 29 4.32 7.95 29.06
CA GLN A 29 4.98 6.67 28.94
C GLN A 29 4.49 6.26 27.56
N ALA A 30 5.34 6.47 26.53
CA ALA A 30 5.37 5.56 25.45
C ALA A 30 5.48 4.22 26.19
N GLU A 31 4.36 3.53 26.35
CA GLU A 31 4.42 2.10 26.44
C GLU A 31 5.39 1.76 25.33
N ASN A 32 6.49 1.14 25.70
CA ASN A 32 7.41 0.51 24.77
C ASN A 32 6.64 -0.69 24.15
N GLY A 33 5.50 -0.41 23.51
CA GLY A 33 4.88 -1.25 22.55
C GLY A 33 5.84 -1.27 21.38
N VAL A 34 6.55 -2.36 21.24
CA VAL A 34 7.26 -2.71 20.01
C VAL A 34 6.20 -2.48 18.93
N SER A 35 6.47 -1.61 17.96
CA SER A 35 5.61 -1.45 16.78
C SER A 35 5.28 -2.85 16.28
N GLU A 36 3.99 -3.19 16.16
CA GLU A 36 3.61 -4.49 15.62
C GLU A 36 3.76 -4.50 14.11
N GLY A 37 3.84 -3.31 13.51
CA GLY A 37 3.96 -3.12 12.08
C GLY A 37 2.79 -3.69 11.30
N LEU A 38 3.04 -4.17 10.09
CA LEU A 38 2.05 -4.79 9.22
C LEU A 38 1.67 -6.18 9.74
N ALA A 39 0.39 -6.39 9.97
CA ALA A 39 -0.15 -7.64 10.48
C ALA A 39 -1.52 -7.97 9.85
N LEU A 40 -1.90 -9.24 9.93
CA LEU A 40 -3.27 -9.68 9.67
C LEU A 40 -3.99 -9.84 11.00
N LYS A 41 -5.08 -9.11 11.19
CA LYS A 41 -5.91 -9.14 12.38
C LYS A 41 -7.28 -9.74 12.06
N GLN A 42 -7.92 -10.29 13.08
CA GLN A 42 -9.29 -10.82 12.99
C GLN A 42 -10.15 -10.25 14.11
N THR A 43 -11.36 -9.83 13.78
CA THR A 43 -12.38 -9.44 14.77
C THR A 43 -13.31 -10.60 15.09
N GLY A 44 -14.39 -10.32 15.84
CA GLY A 44 -15.47 -11.28 16.08
C GLY A 44 -16.28 -11.67 14.82
N THR A 45 -16.03 -11.05 13.68
CA THR A 45 -16.51 -11.47 12.36
C THR A 45 -15.56 -12.53 11.78
N PRO A 46 -15.98 -13.34 10.80
CA PRO A 46 -15.07 -14.26 10.12
C PRO A 46 -14.02 -13.55 9.25
N GLU A 47 -13.93 -12.24 9.33
CA GLU A 47 -13.05 -11.42 8.51
C GLU A 47 -11.64 -11.32 9.07
N VAL A 48 -10.67 -11.54 8.19
CA VAL A 48 -9.27 -11.18 8.38
C VAL A 48 -8.98 -9.92 7.57
N TYR A 49 -8.27 -8.97 8.17
CA TYR A 49 -7.97 -7.67 7.56
C TYR A 49 -6.52 -7.26 7.82
N PHE A 50 -5.99 -6.39 6.95
CA PHE A 50 -4.69 -5.77 7.15
C PHE A 50 -4.77 -4.68 8.20
N ALA A 51 -3.82 -4.69 9.11
CA ALA A 51 -3.60 -3.63 10.10
C ALA A 51 -2.14 -3.19 10.07
N TYR A 52 -1.90 -1.94 10.43
CA TYR A 52 -0.57 -1.41 10.72
C TYR A 52 -0.64 -0.77 12.12
N ASP A 53 0.21 -1.22 13.04
CA ASP A 53 0.16 -0.81 14.45
C ASP A 53 -1.26 -0.87 15.05
N ASP A 54 -1.93 -2.01 14.88
CA ASP A 54 -3.30 -2.29 15.31
C ASP A 54 -4.41 -1.53 14.58
N ALA A 55 -4.11 -0.46 13.85
CA ALA A 55 -5.10 0.28 13.08
C ALA A 55 -5.40 -0.42 11.74
N PRO A 56 -6.68 -0.53 11.32
CA PRO A 56 -7.00 -1.04 9.99
C PRO A 56 -6.31 -0.22 8.90
N LEU A 57 -5.58 -0.89 8.03
CA LEU A 57 -4.82 -0.26 6.96
C LEU A 57 -5.64 -0.22 5.66
N LEU A 58 -5.76 0.97 5.06
CA LEU A 58 -6.13 1.12 3.66
C LEU A 58 -4.92 1.61 2.88
N SER A 59 -4.52 0.88 1.85
CA SER A 59 -3.35 1.22 1.07
C SER A 59 -3.64 1.32 -0.42
N PHE A 60 -3.06 2.34 -1.01
CA PHE A 60 -3.10 2.62 -2.44
C PHE A 60 -1.70 2.77 -2.96
N GLY A 61 -1.47 2.24 -4.13
CA GLY A 61 -0.19 2.40 -4.77
C GLY A 61 -0.13 1.67 -6.08
N GLY A 62 1.05 1.38 -6.53
CA GLY A 62 1.23 0.78 -7.81
C GLY A 62 2.34 -0.24 -7.89
N MET A 63 2.36 -0.93 -9.00
CA MET A 63 3.46 -1.77 -9.39
C MET A 63 4.56 -0.91 -9.98
N SER A 64 5.78 -1.10 -9.49
CA SER A 64 6.98 -0.48 -10.05
C SER A 64 8.02 -1.54 -10.35
N ASP A 65 8.22 -1.82 -11.63
CA ASP A 65 9.19 -2.81 -12.10
C ASP A 65 10.64 -2.42 -11.80
N PHE A 66 10.90 -1.13 -11.62
CA PHE A 66 12.24 -0.55 -11.70
C PHE A 66 12.78 -0.04 -10.38
N ILE A 67 11.95 0.07 -9.34
CA ILE A 67 12.39 0.63 -8.06
C ILE A 67 13.62 -0.10 -7.51
N PHE A 68 13.70 -1.40 -7.72
CA PHE A 68 14.82 -2.24 -7.31
C PHE A 68 15.85 -2.50 -8.41
N TYR A 69 15.73 -1.84 -9.56
CA TYR A 69 16.78 -1.86 -10.58
C TYR A 69 17.91 -0.96 -10.10
N ALA A 70 19.05 -1.56 -9.88
CA ALA A 70 20.20 -0.85 -9.35
C ALA A 70 20.98 -0.18 -10.48
N ALA A 71 20.44 0.91 -11.00
CA ALA A 71 21.04 1.79 -11.97
C ALA A 71 21.16 3.21 -11.36
N PRO A 72 22.14 3.45 -10.46
CA PRO A 72 22.21 4.66 -9.64
C PRO A 72 22.23 5.97 -10.43
N ASP A 73 22.85 5.95 -11.59
CA ASP A 73 22.99 7.14 -12.45
C ASP A 73 21.72 7.42 -13.28
N ALA A 74 20.81 6.45 -13.37
CA ALA A 74 19.61 6.56 -14.18
C ALA A 74 18.36 6.85 -13.35
N PHE A 75 18.40 6.53 -12.06
CA PHE A 75 17.20 6.58 -11.23
C PHE A 75 17.50 6.90 -9.76
N ASP A 76 16.95 8.02 -9.31
CA ASP A 76 16.93 8.39 -7.89
C ASP A 76 15.66 7.84 -7.22
N TYR A 77 15.80 6.69 -6.55
CA TYR A 77 14.69 6.06 -5.84
C TYR A 77 14.16 6.89 -4.68
N ARG A 78 14.98 7.78 -4.08
CA ARG A 78 14.54 8.64 -2.98
C ARG A 78 13.61 9.73 -3.51
N GLN A 79 13.97 10.38 -4.59
CA GLN A 79 13.12 11.37 -5.25
C GLN A 79 11.77 10.75 -5.67
N TRP A 80 11.81 9.57 -6.25
CA TRP A 80 10.58 8.85 -6.63
C TRP A 80 9.71 8.50 -5.42
N THR A 81 10.32 7.98 -4.35
CA THR A 81 9.61 7.61 -3.12
C THR A 81 9.01 8.83 -2.42
N ASP A 82 9.73 9.95 -2.37
CA ASP A 82 9.24 11.22 -1.83
C ASP A 82 8.03 11.71 -2.63
N TRP A 83 8.12 11.65 -3.95
CA TRP A 83 7.01 11.99 -4.83
C TRP A 83 5.80 11.08 -4.57
N ALA A 84 5.98 9.77 -4.53
CA ALA A 84 4.90 8.80 -4.31
C ALA A 84 4.19 9.06 -2.96
N ALA A 85 4.96 9.27 -1.89
CA ALA A 85 4.42 9.59 -0.57
C ALA A 85 3.67 10.93 -0.55
N ALA A 86 4.21 11.98 -1.21
CA ALA A 86 3.58 13.29 -1.31
C ALA A 86 2.22 13.22 -2.03
N HIS A 87 2.06 12.30 -2.98
CA HIS A 87 0.82 12.05 -3.70
C HIS A 87 -0.11 11.01 -3.02
N GLY A 88 0.16 10.70 -1.76
CA GLY A 88 -0.70 9.85 -0.92
C GLY A 88 -0.58 8.36 -1.19
N MET A 89 0.42 7.92 -1.95
CA MET A 89 0.72 6.50 -2.09
C MET A 89 1.33 5.97 -0.78
N ASN A 90 0.81 4.85 -0.30
CA ASN A 90 1.33 4.13 0.86
C ASN A 90 1.44 2.62 0.61
N HIS A 91 1.48 2.22 -0.65
CA HIS A 91 1.67 0.84 -1.09
C HIS A 91 2.53 0.80 -2.34
N LEU A 92 3.46 -0.11 -2.39
CA LEU A 92 4.30 -0.38 -3.56
C LEU A 92 4.40 -1.88 -3.78
N ARG A 93 4.07 -2.35 -4.97
CA ARG A 93 4.30 -3.70 -5.43
C ARG A 93 5.51 -3.71 -6.34
N ALA A 94 6.55 -4.48 -5.98
CA ALA A 94 7.82 -4.47 -6.70
C ALA A 94 8.57 -5.79 -6.55
N TYR A 95 9.58 -6.01 -7.39
CA TYR A 95 10.42 -7.20 -7.36
C TYR A 95 11.89 -6.88 -7.64
N PRO A 96 12.84 -7.64 -7.06
CA PRO A 96 14.22 -7.59 -7.51
C PRO A 96 14.30 -8.15 -8.93
N PRO A 97 15.14 -7.58 -9.82
CA PRO A 97 15.22 -7.99 -11.22
C PRO A 97 15.78 -9.40 -11.36
N PHE A 98 15.22 -10.16 -12.30
CA PHE A 98 15.70 -11.48 -12.68
C PHE A 98 16.48 -11.47 -14.00
N SER A 99 16.53 -10.34 -14.70
CA SER A 99 17.22 -10.17 -15.96
C SER A 99 18.14 -8.95 -15.93
N TRP A 100 19.43 -9.19 -16.20
CA TRP A 100 20.40 -8.12 -16.34
C TRP A 100 20.10 -7.19 -17.52
N LYS A 101 19.49 -7.71 -18.59
CA LYS A 101 19.10 -6.90 -19.76
C LYS A 101 18.02 -5.87 -19.43
N TYR A 102 17.14 -6.17 -18.47
CA TYR A 102 16.18 -5.18 -17.99
C TYR A 102 16.88 -4.02 -17.31
N ILE A 103 17.84 -4.30 -16.44
CA ILE A 103 18.60 -3.25 -15.73
C ILE A 103 19.37 -2.38 -16.72
N GLU A 104 20.05 -3.02 -17.69
CA GLU A 104 20.79 -2.27 -18.73
C GLU A 104 19.89 -1.43 -19.63
N THR A 105 18.78 -2.02 -20.08
CA THR A 105 17.81 -1.32 -20.93
C THR A 105 17.25 -0.10 -20.18
N PHE A 106 16.83 -0.30 -18.94
CA PHE A 106 16.35 0.77 -18.09
C PHE A 106 17.39 1.87 -17.90
N ALA A 107 18.64 1.52 -17.57
CA ALA A 107 19.70 2.50 -17.42
C ALA A 107 19.93 3.30 -18.70
N LYS A 108 20.01 2.62 -19.83
CA LYS A 108 20.24 3.24 -21.14
C LYS A 108 19.11 4.20 -21.55
N GLU A 109 17.87 3.79 -21.34
CA GLU A 109 16.68 4.59 -21.67
C GLU A 109 16.58 5.84 -20.78
N ASN A 110 17.22 5.82 -19.62
CA ASN A 110 17.17 6.88 -18.62
C ASN A 110 18.52 7.61 -18.42
N GLY A 111 19.39 7.57 -19.42
CA GLY A 111 20.64 8.34 -19.45
C GLY A 111 21.74 7.84 -18.50
N GLY A 112 21.58 6.67 -17.92
CA GLY A 112 22.57 6.05 -17.05
C GLY A 112 23.67 5.31 -17.80
N SER A 113 24.74 4.97 -17.07
CA SER A 113 25.89 4.23 -17.57
C SER A 113 25.77 2.74 -17.29
N ALA A 114 26.15 1.92 -18.28
CA ALA A 114 26.25 0.46 -18.09
C ALA A 114 27.40 0.07 -17.13
N GLU A 115 28.31 0.98 -16.83
CA GLU A 115 29.47 0.71 -15.95
C GLU A 115 29.12 0.75 -14.46
N ASN A 116 28.04 1.45 -14.07
CA ASN A 116 27.62 1.66 -12.70
C ASN A 116 26.42 0.79 -12.28
N LEU A 117 26.14 -0.25 -13.04
CA LEU A 117 25.03 -1.17 -12.72
C LEU A 117 25.43 -2.14 -11.62
N LEU A 118 24.49 -2.41 -10.72
CA LEU A 118 24.59 -3.47 -9.74
C LEU A 118 23.61 -4.58 -10.08
N PHE A 119 24.06 -5.82 -9.90
CA PHE A 119 23.26 -7.01 -10.16
C PHE A 119 23.11 -7.84 -8.88
N PRO A 120 22.04 -8.64 -8.74
CA PRO A 120 21.85 -9.49 -7.55
C PRO A 120 22.94 -10.53 -7.31
N TYR A 121 23.65 -10.92 -8.38
CA TYR A 121 24.74 -11.91 -8.34
C TYR A 121 26.05 -11.30 -8.82
N GLU A 122 27.17 -11.83 -8.32
CA GLU A 122 28.51 -11.41 -8.75
C GLU A 122 28.76 -11.80 -10.22
N GLU A 123 29.26 -10.85 -10.99
CA GLU A 123 29.84 -11.16 -12.31
C GLU A 123 31.19 -11.86 -12.15
N THR A 124 31.48 -12.82 -13.03
CA THR A 124 32.79 -13.52 -13.03
C THR A 124 33.96 -12.59 -13.35
N SER A 125 33.69 -11.53 -14.11
CA SER A 125 34.57 -10.38 -14.32
C SER A 125 33.74 -9.17 -14.73
N PRO A 126 34.14 -7.94 -14.42
CA PRO A 126 33.40 -6.74 -14.74
C PRO A 126 32.99 -6.66 -16.20
N GLY A 127 31.70 -6.50 -16.49
CA GLY A 127 31.15 -6.39 -17.83
C GLY A 127 31.01 -7.69 -18.59
N SER A 128 31.30 -8.84 -17.99
CA SER A 128 31.21 -10.15 -18.66
C SER A 128 29.77 -10.60 -18.92
N ARG A 129 28.82 -10.13 -18.12
CA ARG A 129 27.42 -10.61 -18.09
C ARG A 129 27.32 -12.13 -17.92
N GLN A 130 28.35 -12.70 -17.26
CA GLN A 130 28.40 -14.08 -16.81
C GLN A 130 28.41 -14.07 -15.28
N PHE A 131 27.42 -14.68 -14.67
CA PHE A 131 27.17 -14.60 -13.23
C PHE A 131 27.51 -15.92 -12.53
N ASP A 132 27.93 -15.82 -11.26
CA ASP A 132 28.01 -16.96 -10.36
C ASP A 132 26.81 -16.95 -9.40
N LEU A 133 25.82 -17.80 -9.68
CA LEU A 133 24.57 -17.87 -8.90
C LEU A 133 24.77 -18.42 -7.47
N THR A 134 25.99 -18.81 -7.12
CA THR A 134 26.34 -19.17 -5.73
C THR A 134 26.85 -17.99 -4.93
N LYS A 135 27.01 -16.81 -5.55
CA LYS A 135 27.53 -15.60 -4.92
C LYS A 135 26.63 -14.41 -5.16
N PHE A 136 26.12 -13.88 -4.09
CA PHE A 136 25.34 -12.64 -4.10
C PHE A 136 26.26 -11.42 -4.14
N ASP A 137 25.93 -10.41 -4.95
CA ASP A 137 26.60 -9.11 -4.88
C ASP A 137 26.05 -8.30 -3.71
N GLU A 138 26.83 -8.22 -2.64
CA GLU A 138 26.42 -7.51 -1.43
C GLU A 138 26.24 -5.99 -1.63
N ALA A 139 26.77 -5.39 -2.68
CA ALA A 139 26.51 -3.99 -3.00
C ALA A 139 25.07 -3.81 -3.50
N TYR A 140 24.60 -4.73 -4.35
CA TYR A 140 23.19 -4.76 -4.77
C TYR A 140 22.25 -4.94 -3.58
N TRP A 141 22.48 -5.98 -2.75
CA TRP A 141 21.57 -6.33 -1.66
C TRP A 141 21.54 -5.26 -0.56
N ARG A 142 22.67 -4.58 -0.31
CA ARG A 142 22.68 -3.41 0.58
C ARG A 142 21.82 -2.27 0.02
N ARG A 143 21.94 -1.93 -1.27
CA ARG A 143 21.09 -0.93 -1.90
C ARG A 143 19.61 -1.33 -1.88
N PHE A 144 19.30 -2.59 -2.16
CA PHE A 144 17.94 -3.11 -2.06
C PHE A 144 17.36 -2.93 -0.65
N ARG A 145 18.16 -3.22 0.36
CA ARG A 145 17.79 -2.97 1.76
C ARG A 145 17.52 -1.50 2.04
N GLU A 146 18.44 -0.61 1.66
CA GLU A 146 18.30 0.85 1.81
C GLU A 146 17.05 1.39 1.14
N GLN A 147 16.64 0.83 0.00
CA GLN A 147 15.41 1.19 -0.69
C GLN A 147 14.17 0.78 0.10
N CYS A 148 14.15 -0.43 0.65
CA CYS A 148 13.05 -0.89 1.50
C CYS A 148 12.94 -0.08 2.81
N GLU A 149 14.06 0.26 3.43
CA GLU A 149 14.11 1.13 4.61
C GLU A 149 13.59 2.53 4.31
N TYR A 150 13.95 3.11 3.16
CA TYR A 150 13.47 4.42 2.79
C TYR A 150 11.96 4.44 2.48
N LEU A 151 11.44 3.38 1.85
CA LEU A 151 9.99 3.19 1.68
C LEU A 151 9.29 3.12 3.04
N HIS A 152 9.89 2.41 4.02
CA HIS A 152 9.40 2.35 5.40
C HIS A 152 9.37 3.75 6.06
N GLU A 153 10.45 4.51 5.97
CA GLU A 153 10.53 5.88 6.50
C GLU A 153 9.42 6.80 5.95
N LYS A 154 8.96 6.54 4.74
CA LYS A 154 7.87 7.29 4.08
C LYS A 154 6.48 6.70 4.30
N GLY A 155 6.35 5.66 5.12
CA GLY A 155 5.08 5.01 5.43
C GLY A 155 4.51 4.19 4.27
N ILE A 156 5.37 3.71 3.37
CA ILE A 156 4.97 2.90 2.22
C ILE A 156 5.15 1.41 2.56
N VAL A 157 4.05 0.67 2.48
CA VAL A 157 4.04 -0.79 2.59
C VAL A 157 4.55 -1.40 1.29
N VAL A 158 5.43 -2.39 1.40
CA VAL A 158 6.02 -3.08 0.25
C VAL A 158 5.40 -4.46 0.07
N HIS A 159 4.70 -4.67 -1.03
CA HIS A 159 4.29 -5.97 -1.54
C HIS A 159 5.43 -6.54 -2.39
N LEU A 160 6.27 -7.34 -1.78
CA LEU A 160 7.50 -7.81 -2.39
C LEU A 160 7.28 -9.11 -3.16
N LEU A 161 7.37 -9.04 -4.48
CA LEU A 161 7.30 -10.21 -5.36
C LEU A 161 8.66 -10.90 -5.36
N MET A 162 8.70 -12.11 -4.85
CA MET A 162 9.98 -12.82 -4.63
C MET A 162 10.52 -13.48 -5.89
N MET A 163 9.62 -13.89 -6.79
CA MET A 163 9.96 -14.42 -8.11
C MET A 163 9.03 -13.86 -9.19
N ASN A 164 9.52 -13.77 -10.41
CA ASN A 164 8.81 -13.15 -11.52
C ASN A 164 8.74 -14.07 -12.74
N GLY A 165 7.56 -14.66 -12.97
CA GLY A 165 7.31 -15.53 -14.12
C GLY A 165 7.29 -14.76 -15.44
N TRP A 166 6.93 -13.46 -15.43
CA TRP A 166 6.95 -12.66 -16.64
C TRP A 166 8.36 -12.58 -17.25
N GLN A 167 9.40 -12.51 -16.42
CA GLN A 167 10.79 -12.51 -16.90
C GLN A 167 11.31 -13.89 -17.37
N LEU A 168 10.51 -14.95 -17.24
CA LEU A 168 10.77 -16.25 -17.89
C LEU A 168 10.21 -16.33 -19.32
N ARG A 169 9.49 -15.32 -19.82
CA ARG A 169 8.98 -15.30 -21.19
C ARG A 169 10.13 -15.29 -22.21
N THR A 170 9.82 -15.64 -23.46
CA THR A 170 10.84 -15.92 -24.49
C THR A 170 11.52 -14.68 -25.06
N GLU A 171 11.02 -13.49 -24.78
CA GLU A 171 11.60 -12.25 -25.27
C GLU A 171 13.06 -12.08 -24.82
N GLU A 172 13.87 -11.45 -25.66
CA GLU A 172 15.30 -11.30 -25.45
C GLU A 172 15.66 -10.58 -24.15
N LYS A 173 14.88 -9.58 -23.75
CA LYS A 173 15.07 -8.88 -22.47
C LYS A 173 14.57 -9.66 -21.26
N ASN A 174 13.73 -10.66 -21.44
CA ASN A 174 13.23 -11.58 -20.43
C ASN A 174 14.20 -12.75 -20.25
N TRP A 175 13.88 -13.89 -20.84
CA TRP A 175 14.71 -15.09 -20.71
C TRP A 175 16.13 -14.91 -21.25
N GLY A 176 16.30 -14.18 -22.35
CA GLY A 176 17.63 -13.88 -22.92
C GLY A 176 18.59 -13.15 -21.98
N GLY A 177 18.07 -12.42 -21.00
CA GLY A 177 18.86 -11.76 -19.95
C GLY A 177 18.71 -12.36 -18.56
N HIS A 178 17.91 -13.41 -18.39
CA HIS A 178 17.60 -14.01 -17.09
C HIS A 178 18.83 -14.63 -16.43
N PHE A 179 19.07 -14.38 -15.15
CA PHE A 179 20.25 -14.89 -14.45
C PHE A 179 20.34 -16.41 -14.46
N PHE A 180 19.23 -17.12 -14.36
CA PHE A 180 19.16 -18.59 -14.42
C PHE A 180 19.20 -19.16 -15.83
N ASN A 181 19.23 -18.34 -16.89
CA ASN A 181 19.50 -18.84 -18.23
C ASN A 181 20.95 -19.31 -18.30
N PRO A 182 21.22 -20.60 -18.71
CA PRO A 182 22.56 -21.15 -18.76
C PRO A 182 23.57 -20.35 -19.59
N ASP A 183 23.08 -19.56 -20.56
CA ASP A 183 23.95 -18.70 -21.35
C ASP A 183 24.45 -17.45 -20.59
N ASN A 184 23.92 -17.15 -19.42
CA ASN A 184 24.23 -15.96 -18.60
C ASN A 184 24.95 -16.29 -17.28
N ASN A 185 25.21 -17.57 -16.98
CA ASN A 185 25.88 -17.96 -15.74
C ASN A 185 26.85 -19.12 -15.94
N ILE A 186 27.71 -19.37 -14.96
CA ILE A 186 28.73 -20.43 -15.02
C ILE A 186 28.27 -21.72 -14.32
N ASN A 187 27.04 -21.80 -13.85
CA ASN A 187 26.60 -22.87 -12.98
C ASN A 187 25.90 -24.00 -13.74
N ALA A 188 26.54 -25.14 -13.88
CA ALA A 188 26.05 -26.31 -14.62
C ALA A 188 24.68 -26.84 -14.13
N PHE A 189 24.23 -26.49 -12.90
CA PHE A 189 22.91 -26.87 -12.43
C PHE A 189 21.78 -26.17 -13.21
N THR A 190 22.05 -25.12 -13.97
CA THR A 190 21.08 -24.42 -14.83
C THR A 190 21.00 -25.04 -16.23
N ASP A 191 21.94 -25.89 -16.64
CA ASP A 191 22.02 -26.46 -18.00
C ASP A 191 20.69 -27.09 -18.49
N PRO A 192 19.89 -27.76 -17.64
CA PRO A 192 18.61 -28.30 -18.07
C PRO A 192 17.62 -27.23 -18.58
N LEU A 193 17.77 -26.00 -18.16
CA LEU A 193 16.89 -24.90 -18.55
C LEU A 193 17.18 -24.32 -19.93
N LYS A 194 18.32 -24.67 -20.54
CA LYS A 194 18.67 -24.23 -21.91
C LYS A 194 17.69 -24.73 -22.95
N GLY A 195 17.26 -25.98 -22.81
CA GLY A 195 16.28 -26.62 -23.70
C GLY A 195 14.85 -26.60 -23.17
N ASP A 196 14.66 -26.30 -21.89
CA ASP A 196 13.37 -26.35 -21.21
C ASP A 196 13.31 -25.31 -20.07
N ARG A 197 13.20 -24.02 -20.40
CA ARG A 197 13.01 -22.95 -19.43
C ARG A 197 11.74 -23.13 -18.57
N LEU A 198 10.74 -23.84 -19.11
CA LEU A 198 9.48 -24.13 -18.41
C LEU A 198 9.71 -25.09 -17.24
N GLY A 199 10.83 -25.82 -17.25
CA GLY A 199 11.31 -26.64 -16.13
C GLY A 199 11.66 -25.84 -14.87
N PHE A 200 11.78 -24.50 -14.93
CA PHE A 200 12.13 -23.66 -13.79
C PHE A 200 11.20 -23.88 -12.59
N TYR A 201 9.88 -23.87 -12.82
CA TYR A 201 8.88 -24.13 -11.78
C TYR A 201 8.55 -25.62 -11.61
N GLN A 202 9.37 -26.52 -12.18
CA GLN A 202 9.22 -27.97 -12.06
C GLN A 202 10.48 -28.64 -11.51
N SER A 203 11.47 -27.85 -11.11
CA SER A 203 12.79 -28.30 -10.68
C SER A 203 12.75 -29.32 -9.53
N VAL A 204 11.80 -29.19 -8.60
CA VAL A 204 11.61 -30.12 -7.48
C VAL A 204 11.20 -31.51 -8.00
N SER A 205 10.10 -31.61 -8.73
CA SER A 205 9.62 -32.88 -9.29
C SER A 205 10.60 -33.48 -10.31
N ASN A 206 11.34 -32.63 -11.03
CA ASN A 206 12.39 -33.05 -11.96
C ASN A 206 13.71 -33.44 -11.25
N ARG A 207 13.76 -33.35 -9.92
CA ARG A 207 14.92 -33.68 -9.07
C ARG A 207 16.21 -32.94 -9.45
N GLN A 208 16.07 -31.68 -9.86
CA GLN A 208 17.18 -30.80 -10.20
C GLN A 208 17.72 -30.12 -8.93
N THR A 209 18.35 -30.88 -8.05
CA THR A 209 18.70 -30.48 -6.68
C THR A 209 19.52 -29.18 -6.62
N GLY A 210 20.51 -28.99 -7.47
CA GLY A 210 21.30 -27.75 -7.50
C GLY A 210 20.47 -26.53 -7.91
N LEU A 211 19.53 -26.68 -8.86
CA LEU A 211 18.62 -25.61 -9.26
C LEU A 211 17.64 -25.27 -8.13
N VAL A 212 17.06 -26.30 -7.47
CA VAL A 212 16.18 -26.13 -6.31
C VAL A 212 16.90 -25.36 -5.21
N GLU A 213 18.14 -25.74 -4.90
CA GLU A 213 18.92 -25.07 -3.86
C GLU A 213 19.21 -23.60 -4.21
N ALA A 214 19.58 -23.31 -5.44
CA ALA A 214 19.80 -21.93 -5.90
C ALA A 214 18.53 -21.09 -5.84
N GLN A 215 17.37 -21.64 -6.19
CA GLN A 215 16.07 -20.98 -6.03
C GLN A 215 15.73 -20.73 -4.55
N GLN A 216 15.99 -21.70 -3.68
CA GLN A 216 15.80 -21.54 -2.24
C GLN A 216 16.77 -20.50 -1.64
N GLN A 217 18.03 -20.46 -2.08
CA GLN A 217 19.00 -19.45 -1.63
C GLN A 217 18.56 -18.03 -2.03
N TRP A 218 18.04 -17.86 -3.23
CA TRP A 218 17.45 -16.59 -3.67
C TRP A 218 16.32 -16.14 -2.74
N LEU A 219 15.36 -17.01 -2.45
CA LEU A 219 14.24 -16.70 -1.54
C LEU A 219 14.73 -16.39 -0.13
N ARG A 220 15.69 -17.17 0.39
CA ARG A 220 16.29 -16.91 1.70
C ARG A 220 17.00 -15.56 1.74
N LYS A 221 17.75 -15.19 0.69
CA LYS A 221 18.45 -13.90 0.61
C LYS A 221 17.48 -12.72 0.67
N ILE A 222 16.34 -12.80 -0.01
CA ILE A 222 15.28 -11.77 0.07
C ILE A 222 14.78 -11.68 1.52
N VAL A 223 14.41 -12.79 2.13
CA VAL A 223 13.91 -12.82 3.51
C VAL A 223 14.95 -12.30 4.48
N GLU A 224 16.21 -12.72 4.38
CA GLU A 224 17.33 -12.25 5.22
C GLU A 224 17.55 -10.75 5.11
N THR A 225 17.29 -10.19 3.94
CA THR A 225 17.46 -8.76 3.69
C THR A 225 16.31 -7.92 4.25
N THR A 226 15.10 -8.48 4.39
CA THR A 226 13.90 -7.68 4.64
C THR A 226 13.05 -8.15 5.83
N ALA A 227 13.33 -9.32 6.44
CA ALA A 227 12.46 -9.91 7.45
C ALA A 227 12.26 -9.08 8.71
N ASP A 228 13.19 -8.21 9.07
CA ASP A 228 13.09 -7.32 10.23
C ASP A 228 12.32 -6.01 9.91
N LEU A 229 12.06 -5.72 8.64
CA LEU A 229 11.24 -4.59 8.23
C LEU A 229 9.75 -4.92 8.43
N ASP A 230 9.05 -4.06 9.14
CA ASP A 230 7.66 -4.29 9.53
C ASP A 230 6.63 -3.76 8.52
N ASN A 231 7.10 -3.14 7.42
CA ASN A 231 6.30 -2.68 6.29
C ASN A 231 6.34 -3.62 5.09
N VAL A 232 7.00 -4.79 5.17
CA VAL A 232 7.16 -5.71 4.04
C VAL A 232 6.31 -6.95 4.21
N TYR A 233 5.59 -7.34 3.16
CA TYR A 233 4.98 -8.65 3.01
C TYR A 233 5.29 -9.24 1.63
N TYR A 234 5.09 -10.54 1.46
CA TYR A 234 5.68 -11.28 0.35
C TYR A 234 4.62 -11.89 -0.57
N ASP A 235 4.98 -11.97 -1.84
CA ASP A 235 4.29 -12.77 -2.85
C ASP A 235 5.31 -13.73 -3.47
N LEU A 236 5.01 -15.02 -3.44
CA LEU A 236 5.98 -16.04 -3.84
C LEU A 236 6.36 -15.92 -5.32
N VAL A 237 5.39 -15.74 -6.19
CA VAL A 237 5.60 -15.64 -7.64
C VAL A 237 4.59 -14.70 -8.27
N HIS A 238 5.09 -13.75 -9.05
CA HIS A 238 4.29 -12.95 -9.96
C HIS A 238 4.15 -13.65 -11.32
N GLU A 239 2.94 -13.69 -11.89
CA GLU A 239 2.63 -14.19 -13.24
C GLU A 239 3.29 -15.55 -13.58
N MET A 240 3.07 -16.55 -12.73
CA MET A 240 3.56 -17.90 -12.99
C MET A 240 2.91 -18.55 -14.22
N ALA A 241 1.69 -18.13 -14.57
CA ALA A 241 0.96 -18.68 -15.72
C ALA A 241 1.78 -18.62 -17.01
N GLU A 242 1.56 -19.58 -17.89
CA GLU A 242 2.28 -19.73 -19.18
C GLU A 242 3.77 -20.11 -19.06
N ASN A 243 4.31 -20.26 -17.83
CA ASN A 243 5.71 -20.54 -17.57
C ASN A 243 5.94 -21.92 -16.93
N TYR A 244 5.06 -22.85 -17.15
CA TYR A 244 5.18 -24.27 -16.77
C TYR A 244 4.45 -25.15 -17.78
N GLU A 245 4.88 -26.41 -17.91
CA GLU A 245 4.22 -27.39 -18.77
C GLU A 245 3.25 -28.28 -17.97
N ASP A 246 3.62 -28.63 -16.74
CA ASP A 246 2.89 -29.57 -15.90
C ASP A 246 2.56 -28.96 -14.54
N TRP A 247 1.30 -28.60 -14.36
CA TRP A 247 0.81 -28.03 -13.10
C TRP A 247 1.04 -28.95 -11.90
N SER A 248 0.97 -30.26 -12.07
CA SER A 248 1.18 -31.19 -10.96
C SER A 248 2.59 -31.09 -10.39
N LYS A 249 3.60 -30.95 -11.27
CA LYS A 249 4.99 -30.74 -10.88
C LYS A 249 5.24 -29.35 -10.28
N SER A 250 4.53 -28.36 -10.78
CA SER A 250 4.62 -27.00 -10.26
C SER A 250 4.05 -26.86 -8.85
N LYS A 251 3.08 -27.68 -8.47
CA LYS A 251 2.59 -27.73 -7.08
C LYS A 251 3.68 -28.12 -6.10
N ASP A 252 4.49 -29.15 -6.41
CA ASP A 252 5.58 -29.59 -5.54
C ASP A 252 6.60 -28.45 -5.36
N TRP A 253 6.86 -27.71 -6.43
CA TRP A 253 7.74 -26.55 -6.40
C TRP A 253 7.16 -25.44 -5.51
N ILE A 254 5.88 -25.10 -5.68
CA ILE A 254 5.21 -24.08 -4.88
C ILE A 254 5.26 -24.44 -3.37
N GLU A 255 4.98 -25.70 -3.03
CA GLU A 255 5.00 -26.16 -1.63
C GLU A 255 6.40 -26.04 -1.00
N VAL A 256 7.44 -26.48 -1.73
CA VAL A 256 8.83 -26.42 -1.24
C VAL A 256 9.29 -24.98 -1.09
N MET A 257 9.00 -24.11 -2.07
CA MET A 257 9.45 -22.72 -2.03
C MET A 257 8.69 -21.89 -0.99
N ALA A 258 7.37 -22.07 -0.86
CA ALA A 258 6.59 -21.43 0.20
C ALA A 258 7.07 -21.89 1.60
N GLY A 259 7.38 -23.17 1.76
CA GLY A 259 7.99 -23.71 2.99
C GLY A 259 9.32 -23.02 3.30
N THR A 260 10.21 -22.92 2.29
CA THR A 260 11.51 -22.25 2.45
C THR A 260 11.38 -20.81 2.95
N VAL A 261 10.45 -20.04 2.40
CA VAL A 261 10.20 -18.65 2.80
C VAL A 261 9.70 -18.59 4.25
N ARG A 262 8.69 -19.40 4.60
CA ARG A 262 8.11 -19.41 5.94
C ARG A 262 9.07 -19.87 7.01
N ASP A 263 9.83 -20.92 6.75
CA ASP A 263 10.84 -21.46 7.69
C ASP A 263 11.90 -20.41 7.96
N ARG A 264 12.47 -19.80 6.89
CA ARG A 264 13.50 -18.77 7.04
C ARG A 264 13.00 -17.53 7.76
N PHE A 265 11.79 -17.08 7.44
CA PHE A 265 11.20 -15.95 8.15
C PHE A 265 11.00 -16.25 9.64
N SER A 266 10.48 -17.44 9.97
CA SER A 266 10.22 -17.86 11.35
C SER A 266 11.52 -18.00 12.16
N GLU A 267 12.61 -18.43 11.53
CA GLU A 267 13.94 -18.46 12.16
C GLU A 267 14.42 -17.06 12.56
N LEU A 268 14.20 -16.07 11.69
CA LEU A 268 14.65 -14.68 11.91
C LEU A 268 13.70 -13.88 12.78
N GLN A 269 12.40 -14.14 12.67
CA GLN A 269 11.31 -13.39 13.32
C GLN A 269 10.34 -14.36 14.04
N PRO A 270 10.77 -15.04 15.11
CA PRO A 270 9.97 -16.11 15.76
C PRO A 270 8.67 -15.59 16.40
N ASN A 271 8.59 -14.30 16.69
CA ASN A 271 7.44 -13.68 17.35
C ASN A 271 6.51 -12.91 16.39
N ARG A 272 6.85 -12.83 15.11
CA ARG A 272 6.04 -12.13 14.09
C ARG A 272 5.60 -13.12 13.02
N PRO A 273 4.29 -13.23 12.74
CA PRO A 273 3.82 -14.06 11.63
C PRO A 273 4.21 -13.43 10.29
N ILE A 274 4.65 -14.25 9.36
CA ILE A 274 4.83 -13.83 7.97
C ILE A 274 3.47 -13.61 7.31
N ILE A 275 3.39 -12.66 6.38
CA ILE A 275 2.28 -12.53 5.44
C ILE A 275 2.81 -12.93 4.06
N LEU A 276 2.31 -14.05 3.54
CA LEU A 276 2.72 -14.60 2.25
C LEU A 276 1.50 -14.80 1.35
N GLY A 277 1.58 -14.28 0.13
CA GLY A 277 0.66 -14.52 -0.96
C GLY A 277 1.30 -15.24 -2.13
N MET A 278 0.52 -15.43 -3.18
CA MET A 278 0.98 -15.84 -4.49
C MET A 278 0.02 -15.30 -5.55
N ASP A 279 0.58 -14.58 -6.53
CA ASP A 279 -0.21 -14.12 -7.67
C ASP A 279 -0.80 -15.28 -8.45
N THR A 280 -2.08 -15.21 -8.67
CA THR A 280 -2.83 -16.22 -9.43
C THR A 280 -3.38 -15.70 -10.75
N GLY A 281 -2.88 -14.56 -11.22
CA GLY A 281 -3.19 -14.01 -12.54
C GLY A 281 -2.85 -15.01 -13.66
N GLY A 282 -3.75 -15.14 -14.64
CA GLY A 282 -3.57 -16.08 -15.75
C GLY A 282 -3.78 -17.56 -15.44
N LEU A 283 -3.78 -17.96 -14.17
CA LEU A 283 -4.04 -19.36 -13.79
C LEU A 283 -5.51 -19.76 -14.00
N GLU A 284 -5.73 -21.05 -14.28
CA GLU A 284 -7.07 -21.60 -14.35
C GLU A 284 -7.78 -21.57 -12.99
N ARG A 285 -9.11 -21.65 -13.01
CA ARG A 285 -9.91 -21.56 -11.78
C ARG A 285 -9.53 -22.61 -10.74
N ASN A 286 -9.39 -23.87 -11.12
CA ASN A 286 -9.03 -24.98 -10.24
C ASN A 286 -7.61 -24.81 -9.66
N GLN A 287 -6.69 -24.20 -10.38
CA GLN A 287 -5.34 -23.91 -9.95
C GLN A 287 -5.34 -22.79 -8.90
N ARG A 288 -6.10 -21.70 -9.13
CA ARG A 288 -6.33 -20.63 -8.16
C ARG A 288 -6.94 -21.14 -6.88
N GLU A 289 -8.04 -21.91 -6.97
CA GLU A 289 -8.73 -22.47 -5.81
C GLU A 289 -7.81 -23.39 -5.00
N TRP A 290 -6.92 -24.14 -5.69
CA TRP A 290 -5.90 -24.92 -5.01
C TRP A 290 -4.95 -24.02 -4.21
N ILE A 291 -4.42 -22.94 -4.78
CA ILE A 291 -3.53 -21.98 -4.10
C ILE A 291 -4.26 -21.34 -2.92
N PHE A 292 -5.47 -20.81 -3.13
CA PHE A 292 -6.24 -20.13 -2.10
C PHE A 292 -6.59 -21.01 -0.91
N SER A 293 -6.73 -22.31 -1.13
CA SER A 293 -6.99 -23.30 -0.07
C SER A 293 -5.76 -23.66 0.76
N ARG A 294 -4.55 -23.27 0.34
CA ARG A 294 -3.34 -23.64 1.08
C ARG A 294 -3.17 -22.83 2.37
N PRO A 295 -2.84 -23.48 3.50
CA PRO A 295 -2.68 -22.80 4.79
C PRO A 295 -1.40 -21.96 4.85
N TYR A 296 -0.46 -22.16 3.95
CA TYR A 296 0.79 -21.40 3.87
C TYR A 296 0.69 -20.13 3.02
N PHE A 297 -0.44 -19.83 2.43
CA PHE A 297 -0.76 -18.51 1.87
C PHE A 297 -1.78 -17.81 2.74
N ASP A 298 -1.47 -16.61 3.17
CA ASP A 298 -2.27 -15.83 4.13
C ASP A 298 -3.23 -14.88 3.43
N VAL A 299 -2.97 -14.54 2.17
CA VAL A 299 -3.71 -13.60 1.36
C VAL A 299 -4.05 -14.18 -0.02
N LEU A 300 -5.14 -13.69 -0.61
CA LEU A 300 -5.61 -14.06 -1.94
C LEU A 300 -5.17 -12.98 -2.92
N VAL A 301 -4.23 -13.30 -3.80
CA VAL A 301 -3.71 -12.35 -4.80
C VAL A 301 -4.20 -12.76 -6.19
N TYR A 302 -4.87 -11.84 -6.88
CA TYR A 302 -5.37 -12.11 -8.22
C TYR A 302 -5.37 -10.84 -9.09
N GLY A 303 -4.61 -10.87 -10.16
CA GLY A 303 -4.48 -9.79 -11.13
C GLY A 303 -5.63 -9.70 -12.14
N LYS A 304 -5.73 -8.54 -12.77
CA LYS A 304 -6.58 -8.27 -13.96
C LYS A 304 -8.07 -8.54 -13.73
N SER A 305 -8.57 -8.34 -12.51
CA SER A 305 -9.93 -8.73 -12.17
C SER A 305 -10.82 -7.52 -11.90
N HIS A 306 -11.59 -7.13 -12.89
CA HIS A 306 -12.74 -6.24 -12.72
C HIS A 306 -13.90 -6.90 -11.93
N ARG A 307 -13.66 -8.05 -11.31
CA ARG A 307 -14.72 -8.90 -10.75
C ARG A 307 -14.84 -8.72 -9.24
N VAL A 308 -15.26 -7.55 -8.82
CA VAL A 308 -15.53 -7.22 -7.40
C VAL A 308 -16.37 -8.30 -6.68
N LYS A 309 -17.33 -8.92 -7.38
CA LYS A 309 -18.12 -10.01 -6.82
C LYS A 309 -17.26 -11.21 -6.43
N LEU A 310 -16.27 -11.58 -7.23
CA LEU A 310 -15.37 -12.69 -6.91
C LEU A 310 -14.52 -12.37 -5.68
N ALA A 311 -14.04 -11.14 -5.54
CA ALA A 311 -13.29 -10.71 -4.37
C ALA A 311 -14.10 -10.95 -3.09
N LYS A 312 -15.36 -10.51 -3.07
CA LYS A 312 -16.28 -10.77 -1.95
C LYS A 312 -16.48 -12.27 -1.70
N ASP A 313 -16.83 -13.03 -2.74
CA ASP A 313 -17.17 -14.44 -2.62
C ASP A 313 -15.97 -15.24 -2.08
N TRP A 314 -14.77 -15.01 -2.60
CA TRP A 314 -13.54 -15.68 -2.15
C TRP A 314 -13.10 -15.27 -0.74
N ARG A 315 -13.24 -13.99 -0.39
CA ARG A 315 -12.96 -13.57 1.00
C ARG A 315 -13.85 -14.30 2.01
N ILE A 316 -15.12 -14.48 1.69
CA ILE A 316 -16.06 -15.23 2.53
C ILE A 316 -15.68 -16.72 2.60
N GLU A 317 -15.35 -17.30 1.45
CA GLU A 317 -15.05 -18.73 1.31
C GLU A 317 -13.73 -19.11 2.01
N TYR A 318 -12.66 -18.39 1.69
CA TYR A 318 -11.31 -18.72 2.18
C TYR A 318 -10.93 -18.03 3.49
N LYS A 319 -11.71 -17.03 3.92
CA LYS A 319 -11.46 -16.24 5.14
C LYS A 319 -10.09 -15.55 5.14
N LYS A 320 -9.65 -15.07 3.99
CA LYS A 320 -8.37 -14.39 3.76
C LYS A 320 -8.61 -13.03 3.11
N PRO A 321 -7.77 -12.02 3.36
CA PRO A 321 -7.81 -10.77 2.63
C PRO A 321 -7.61 -11.03 1.13
N TYR A 322 -8.28 -10.24 0.31
CA TYR A 322 -8.12 -10.27 -1.13
C TYR A 322 -7.41 -9.00 -1.62
N ILE A 323 -6.38 -9.19 -2.43
CA ILE A 323 -5.59 -8.13 -3.03
C ILE A 323 -5.89 -8.12 -4.54
N PRO A 324 -6.67 -7.14 -5.03
CA PRO A 324 -6.74 -6.88 -6.45
C PRO A 324 -5.41 -6.26 -6.88
N GLN A 325 -4.75 -6.86 -7.84
CA GLN A 325 -3.50 -6.32 -8.39
C GLN A 325 -3.70 -5.92 -9.85
N GLU A 326 -2.85 -4.98 -10.31
CA GLU A 326 -2.90 -4.45 -11.68
C GLU A 326 -4.33 -4.09 -12.08
N MET A 327 -5.01 -3.35 -11.18
CA MET A 327 -6.41 -2.96 -11.38
C MET A 327 -6.59 -2.13 -12.65
N TRP A 328 -5.51 -1.58 -13.13
CA TRP A 328 -5.42 -0.80 -14.33
C TRP A 328 -4.19 -1.23 -15.14
N ASP A 329 -4.41 -1.72 -16.35
CA ASP A 329 -3.39 -2.23 -17.27
C ASP A 329 -3.51 -1.46 -18.59
N GLU A 330 -2.41 -1.21 -19.27
CA GLU A 330 -2.34 -0.64 -20.62
C GLU A 330 -3.24 -1.37 -21.65
N ASN A 331 -3.61 -2.63 -21.36
CA ASN A 331 -4.53 -3.41 -22.17
C ASN A 331 -6.01 -3.05 -21.94
N ASP A 332 -6.33 -2.21 -20.98
CA ASP A 332 -7.71 -1.77 -20.75
C ASP A 332 -8.23 -0.88 -21.89
N ASP A 333 -7.33 -0.33 -22.72
CA ASP A 333 -7.68 0.21 -24.05
C ASP A 333 -8.47 -0.77 -24.93
N LYS A 334 -8.29 -2.07 -24.73
CA LYS A 334 -9.09 -3.13 -25.37
C LYS A 334 -10.58 -3.00 -25.07
N TYR A 335 -10.92 -2.43 -23.92
CA TYR A 335 -12.30 -2.27 -23.47
C TYR A 335 -12.86 -0.90 -23.78
N GLY A 336 -12.10 -0.05 -24.49
CA GLY A 336 -12.54 1.27 -24.94
C GLY A 336 -12.61 2.33 -23.85
N TYR A 337 -11.95 2.10 -22.72
CA TYR A 337 -11.88 3.06 -21.63
C TYR A 337 -10.76 4.06 -21.87
N ARG A 338 -11.09 5.20 -22.45
CA ARG A 338 -10.18 6.33 -22.65
C ARG A 338 -10.70 7.55 -21.89
N GLU A 339 -9.80 8.48 -21.56
CA GLU A 339 -10.21 9.75 -20.98
C GLU A 339 -11.34 10.44 -21.78
N PRO A 340 -12.31 11.04 -21.10
CA PRO A 340 -12.49 11.19 -19.64
C PRO A 340 -13.19 10.00 -18.94
N SER A 341 -13.55 8.95 -19.64
CA SER A 341 -14.25 7.79 -19.06
C SER A 341 -13.35 6.94 -18.15
N LEU A 342 -12.03 7.01 -18.34
CA LEU A 342 -11.03 6.30 -17.55
C LEU A 342 -11.07 6.70 -16.08
N SER A 343 -11.08 8.00 -15.79
CA SER A 343 -11.16 8.57 -14.45
C SER A 343 -12.38 8.07 -13.68
N VAL A 344 -13.55 8.18 -14.29
CA VAL A 344 -14.82 7.71 -13.71
C VAL A 344 -14.79 6.21 -13.46
N HIS A 345 -14.19 5.45 -14.35
CA HIS A 345 -14.05 4.02 -14.26
C HIS A 345 -13.16 3.62 -13.06
N MET A 346 -11.98 4.24 -12.91
CA MET A 346 -11.07 4.01 -11.79
C MET A 346 -11.72 4.38 -10.45
N ARG A 347 -12.37 5.54 -10.36
CA ARG A 347 -13.10 5.96 -9.17
C ARG A 347 -14.12 4.89 -8.75
N LYS A 348 -14.95 4.43 -9.68
CA LYS A 348 -15.96 3.41 -9.40
C LYS A 348 -15.34 2.08 -8.95
N TYR A 349 -14.17 1.70 -9.49
CA TYR A 349 -13.47 0.49 -9.04
C TYR A 349 -12.90 0.62 -7.63
N LEU A 350 -12.25 1.73 -7.31
CA LEU A 350 -11.75 1.99 -5.97
C LEU A 350 -12.84 1.79 -4.91
N TRP A 351 -13.96 2.43 -5.11
CA TRP A 351 -15.09 2.32 -4.20
C TRP A 351 -15.67 0.91 -4.14
N LYS A 352 -15.84 0.24 -5.28
CA LYS A 352 -16.36 -1.13 -5.31
C LYS A 352 -15.45 -2.11 -4.60
N PHE A 353 -14.13 -1.99 -4.76
CA PHE A 353 -13.19 -2.86 -4.05
C PHE A 353 -13.16 -2.57 -2.55
N MET A 354 -13.24 -1.31 -2.13
CA MET A 354 -13.42 -0.99 -0.72
C MET A 354 -14.72 -1.62 -0.17
N MET A 355 -15.81 -1.55 -0.93
CA MET A 355 -17.08 -2.20 -0.56
C MET A 355 -17.01 -3.73 -0.60
N ALA A 356 -16.05 -4.32 -1.30
CA ALA A 356 -15.72 -5.74 -1.22
C ALA A 356 -14.75 -6.06 -0.07
N LYS A 357 -14.44 -5.06 0.76
CA LYS A 357 -13.51 -5.13 1.89
C LYS A 357 -12.06 -5.41 1.46
N CYS A 358 -11.69 -5.02 0.24
CA CYS A 358 -10.30 -5.00 -0.18
C CYS A 358 -9.63 -3.75 0.41
N GLN A 359 -8.46 -3.95 1.00
CA GLN A 359 -7.74 -2.90 1.70
C GLN A 359 -6.47 -2.48 0.99
N GLN A 360 -5.98 -3.31 0.10
CA GLN A 360 -4.81 -3.00 -0.71
C GLN A 360 -5.24 -2.91 -2.16
N MET A 361 -4.93 -1.79 -2.78
CA MET A 361 -5.34 -1.47 -4.14
C MET A 361 -4.10 -1.11 -4.95
N ASP A 362 -3.78 -1.99 -5.89
CA ASP A 362 -2.58 -1.94 -6.70
C ASP A 362 -2.92 -1.59 -8.14
N PHE A 363 -2.26 -0.56 -8.65
CA PHE A 363 -2.39 -0.08 -10.01
C PHE A 363 -1.08 -0.31 -10.76
N TYR A 364 -1.14 -0.43 -12.06
CA TYR A 364 0.05 -0.48 -12.86
C TYR A 364 0.61 0.93 -13.07
N ILE A 365 1.75 1.22 -12.45
CA ILE A 365 2.42 2.52 -12.52
C ILE A 365 3.77 2.32 -13.20
N LYS A 366 3.96 2.93 -14.37
CA LYS A 366 5.28 3.03 -14.99
C LYS A 366 5.93 4.34 -14.59
N PRO A 367 7.24 4.35 -14.32
CA PRO A 367 7.93 5.58 -14.06
C PRO A 367 8.01 6.39 -15.34
N ARG A 368 7.84 7.68 -15.17
CA ARG A 368 8.42 8.64 -16.10
C ARG A 368 9.64 9.22 -15.48
N ILE A 369 10.70 9.22 -16.25
CA ILE A 369 11.97 9.86 -15.91
C ILE A 369 12.14 11.13 -16.74
N ASP A 370 11.19 11.50 -17.56
CA ASP A 370 11.20 12.78 -18.23
C ASP A 370 10.64 13.88 -17.30
N GLU A 371 11.47 14.78 -17.05
CA GLU A 371 11.51 16.10 -16.42
C GLU A 371 10.36 16.61 -15.53
N GLN A 372 9.16 16.08 -15.53
CA GLN A 372 8.06 16.72 -14.82
C GLN A 372 7.27 15.86 -13.83
N LEU A 373 7.13 14.56 -14.02
CA LEU A 373 6.43 13.68 -13.08
C LEU A 373 6.94 12.23 -13.16
N PRO A 374 7.68 11.72 -12.19
CA PRO A 374 7.94 10.31 -12.08
C PRO A 374 6.65 9.59 -11.66
N GLY A 375 6.14 8.61 -12.42
CA GLY A 375 5.22 7.70 -11.82
C GLY A 375 4.02 7.20 -12.60
N PHE A 376 3.57 7.83 -13.67
CA PHE A 376 2.45 7.31 -14.46
C PHE A 376 2.81 7.15 -15.94
N ASP A 377 2.33 6.07 -16.55
CA ASP A 377 2.44 5.89 -17.99
C ASP A 377 1.61 6.97 -18.71
N HIS A 378 2.21 7.65 -19.69
CA HIS A 378 1.52 8.62 -20.52
C HIS A 378 0.31 8.07 -21.28
N ASN A 379 0.22 6.76 -21.41
CA ASN A 379 -0.93 6.16 -22.05
C ASN A 379 -2.24 6.45 -21.32
N TYR A 380 -2.16 6.86 -20.03
CA TYR A 380 -3.35 7.14 -19.22
C TYR A 380 -3.69 8.63 -19.14
N ASP A 381 -2.70 9.52 -19.24
CA ASP A 381 -2.94 10.95 -19.39
C ASP A 381 -1.83 11.69 -20.12
N PRO A 382 -2.04 12.07 -21.38
CA PRO A 382 -1.11 12.91 -22.12
C PRO A 382 -0.94 14.31 -21.54
N ASN A 383 -1.77 14.73 -20.57
CA ASN A 383 -1.74 16.07 -19.95
C ASN A 383 -1.22 16.05 -18.50
N GLY A 384 -0.75 14.90 -17.98
CA GLY A 384 -0.21 14.81 -16.62
C GLY A 384 -1.25 14.63 -15.53
N TRP A 385 -2.49 14.21 -15.86
CA TRP A 385 -3.54 13.96 -14.88
C TRP A 385 -3.24 12.71 -14.04
N ASN A 386 -3.37 12.85 -12.73
CA ASN A 386 -3.15 11.77 -11.78
C ASN A 386 -4.46 11.35 -11.11
N PRO A 387 -5.07 10.25 -11.55
CA PRO A 387 -6.35 9.80 -10.99
C PRO A 387 -6.28 9.43 -9.50
N PHE A 388 -5.10 9.19 -8.96
CA PHE A 388 -4.92 8.94 -7.53
C PHE A 388 -5.14 10.18 -6.69
N GLU A 389 -4.61 11.33 -7.11
CA GLU A 389 -4.76 12.57 -6.36
C GLU A 389 -6.22 12.91 -6.14
N ASP A 390 -7.03 12.79 -7.20
CA ASP A 390 -8.42 13.20 -7.14
C ASP A 390 -9.31 12.16 -6.44
N HIS A 391 -9.13 10.88 -6.73
CA HIS A 391 -10.09 9.84 -6.31
C HIS A 391 -9.66 9.06 -5.06
N ALA A 392 -8.39 8.77 -4.90
CA ALA A 392 -7.87 8.10 -3.72
C ALA A 392 -7.97 8.98 -2.47
N VAL A 393 -7.83 10.29 -2.62
CA VAL A 393 -7.97 11.26 -1.53
C VAL A 393 -9.37 11.19 -0.91
N VAL A 394 -10.41 11.25 -1.74
CA VAL A 394 -11.81 11.20 -1.26
C VAL A 394 -12.10 9.86 -0.58
N LEU A 395 -11.61 8.77 -1.15
CA LEU A 395 -11.79 7.44 -0.57
C LEU A 395 -11.06 7.33 0.79
N ARG A 396 -9.83 7.84 0.90
CA ARG A 396 -9.06 7.88 2.15
C ARG A 396 -9.75 8.75 3.21
N GLN A 397 -10.20 9.94 2.85
CA GLN A 397 -10.98 10.79 3.75
C GLN A 397 -12.25 10.10 4.27
N THR A 398 -12.88 9.29 3.44
CA THR A 398 -14.03 8.48 3.87
C THR A 398 -13.60 7.35 4.80
N TRP A 399 -12.52 6.66 4.46
CA TRP A 399 -11.92 5.63 5.31
C TRP A 399 -11.57 6.14 6.71
N ASP A 400 -10.93 7.31 6.79
CA ASP A 400 -10.50 7.92 8.05
C ASP A 400 -11.67 8.31 8.97
N ARG A 401 -12.89 8.38 8.43
CA ARG A 401 -14.14 8.59 9.19
C ARG A 401 -14.74 7.30 9.72
N LEU A 402 -14.33 6.13 9.19
CA LEU A 402 -14.87 4.84 9.61
C LEU A 402 -14.27 4.46 10.97
N SER A 403 -15.13 4.35 11.97
CA SER A 403 -14.72 4.00 13.34
C SER A 403 -14.82 2.50 13.64
N ASP A 404 -15.57 1.76 12.84
CA ASP A 404 -15.91 0.36 13.08
C ASP A 404 -15.65 -0.54 11.84
N TYR A 405 -14.72 -0.11 10.97
CA TYR A 405 -14.42 -0.83 9.70
C TYR A 405 -14.18 -2.34 9.90
N PRO A 406 -13.42 -2.81 10.90
CA PRO A 406 -13.22 -4.25 11.10
C PRO A 406 -14.52 -5.03 11.30
N ASN A 407 -15.55 -4.41 11.87
CA ASN A 407 -16.86 -5.05 12.12
C ASN A 407 -17.89 -4.77 11.02
N LEU A 408 -17.60 -3.90 10.05
CA LEU A 408 -18.44 -3.74 8.87
C LEU A 408 -18.46 -5.06 8.08
N TRP A 409 -19.64 -5.55 7.77
CA TRP A 409 -19.82 -6.78 7.02
C TRP A 409 -20.86 -6.59 5.90
N PHE A 410 -20.99 -7.57 5.05
CA PHE A 410 -21.91 -7.57 3.91
C PHE A 410 -23.39 -7.70 4.34
N ASP A 411 -23.74 -7.15 5.48
CA ASP A 411 -25.09 -7.06 6.00
C ASP A 411 -25.77 -5.81 5.47
N GLY A 412 -26.94 -6.01 4.91
CA GLY A 412 -27.76 -4.96 4.32
C GLY A 412 -27.90 -5.07 2.81
N THR A 413 -29.04 -4.61 2.33
CA THR A 413 -29.36 -4.56 0.91
C THR A 413 -30.16 -3.31 0.57
N VAL A 414 -30.05 -2.83 -0.66
CA VAL A 414 -30.93 -1.77 -1.21
C VAL A 414 -32.20 -2.41 -1.69
N ARG A 415 -33.34 -2.07 -1.08
CA ARG A 415 -34.66 -2.51 -1.51
C ARG A 415 -35.12 -1.72 -2.75
N SER A 416 -34.96 -0.40 -2.72
CA SER A 416 -35.25 0.50 -3.83
C SER A 416 -34.35 1.73 -3.73
N GLY A 417 -33.99 2.31 -4.87
CA GLY A 417 -33.13 3.49 -4.94
C GLY A 417 -32.37 3.56 -6.26
N PRO A 418 -31.54 4.60 -6.43
CA PRO A 418 -30.75 4.81 -7.63
C PRO A 418 -29.57 3.84 -7.77
N GLY A 419 -28.95 3.86 -8.95
CA GLY A 419 -27.74 3.10 -9.27
C GLY A 419 -28.02 1.66 -9.69
N GLU A 420 -27.24 1.19 -10.64
CA GLU A 420 -27.22 -0.20 -11.12
C GLU A 420 -26.35 -1.07 -10.21
N ASN A 421 -25.26 -0.52 -9.69
CA ASN A 421 -24.40 -1.14 -8.71
C ASN A 421 -24.73 -0.61 -7.31
N ARG A 422 -25.02 -1.50 -6.39
CA ARG A 422 -25.51 -1.18 -5.05
C ARG A 422 -24.82 -2.04 -4.03
N TYR A 423 -24.02 -1.43 -3.19
CA TYR A 423 -23.23 -2.11 -2.16
C TYR A 423 -23.61 -1.58 -0.78
N VAL A 424 -23.73 -2.46 0.19
CA VAL A 424 -24.01 -2.12 1.58
C VAL A 424 -23.10 -2.93 2.47
N LEU A 425 -22.43 -2.24 3.38
CA LEU A 425 -21.72 -2.82 4.52
C LEU A 425 -22.36 -2.26 5.78
N SER A 426 -22.58 -3.07 6.80
CA SER A 426 -23.01 -2.57 8.09
C SER A 426 -22.49 -3.41 9.25
N SER A 427 -22.27 -2.75 10.38
CA SER A 427 -22.04 -3.30 11.70
C SER A 427 -23.21 -2.92 12.63
N ARG A 428 -23.08 -3.21 13.90
CA ARG A 428 -24.08 -2.77 14.90
C ARG A 428 -24.10 -1.24 15.10
N ARG A 429 -23.03 -0.52 14.73
CA ARG A 429 -22.81 0.90 15.04
C ARG A 429 -22.69 1.77 13.80
N GLU A 430 -22.22 1.23 12.71
CA GLU A 430 -21.80 1.97 11.53
C GLU A 430 -22.27 1.26 10.25
N GLY A 431 -22.52 2.03 9.20
CA GLY A 431 -22.89 1.52 7.90
C GLY A 431 -22.25 2.33 6.78
N LEU A 432 -21.92 1.66 5.69
CA LEU A 432 -21.41 2.26 4.48
C LEU A 432 -22.22 1.76 3.28
N VAL A 433 -22.70 2.68 2.45
CA VAL A 433 -23.44 2.38 1.23
C VAL A 433 -22.74 3.03 0.05
N TYR A 434 -22.62 2.33 -1.04
CA TYR A 434 -22.12 2.87 -2.29
C TYR A 434 -23.08 2.53 -3.43
N LEU A 435 -23.46 3.55 -4.19
CA LEU A 435 -24.38 3.49 -5.32
C LEU A 435 -23.66 4.02 -6.55
N SER A 436 -23.71 3.32 -7.67
CA SER A 436 -23.13 3.83 -8.91
C SER A 436 -23.89 3.37 -10.15
N SER A 437 -23.76 4.11 -11.25
CA SER A 437 -24.03 3.64 -12.59
C SER A 437 -23.12 2.45 -12.94
N GLN A 438 -23.32 1.84 -14.11
CA GLN A 438 -22.42 0.78 -14.57
C GLN A 438 -20.98 1.32 -14.64
N THR A 439 -20.03 0.44 -14.40
CA THR A 439 -18.62 0.79 -14.56
C THR A 439 -18.37 1.12 -16.03
N GLY A 440 -17.68 2.17 -16.35
CA GLY A 440 -17.47 2.65 -17.72
C GLY A 440 -18.54 3.61 -18.26
N GLU A 441 -19.74 3.66 -17.67
CA GLU A 441 -20.69 4.73 -17.96
C GLU A 441 -20.30 6.01 -17.21
N LYS A 442 -20.51 7.16 -17.86
CA LYS A 442 -20.22 8.49 -17.33
C LYS A 442 -21.40 9.42 -17.57
N GLU A 443 -21.48 10.48 -16.75
CA GLU A 443 -22.50 11.52 -16.85
C GLU A 443 -23.93 10.97 -16.69
N VAL A 444 -24.07 9.86 -15.97
CA VAL A 444 -25.39 9.27 -15.69
C VAL A 444 -26.03 10.02 -14.53
N ALA A 445 -27.03 10.84 -14.85
CA ALA A 445 -27.71 11.65 -13.85
C ALA A 445 -28.85 10.87 -13.17
N TYR A 446 -28.89 10.93 -11.85
CA TYR A 446 -29.95 10.40 -11.01
C TYR A 446 -30.71 11.56 -10.36
N PRO A 447 -32.05 11.66 -10.55
CA PRO A 447 -32.84 12.67 -9.86
C PRO A 447 -32.90 12.41 -8.36
N ALA A 448 -33.27 13.43 -7.61
CA ALA A 448 -33.55 13.30 -6.18
C ALA A 448 -34.62 12.22 -5.96
N GLN A 449 -34.33 11.27 -5.08
CA GLN A 449 -35.22 10.13 -4.83
C GLN A 449 -34.95 9.45 -3.50
N THR A 450 -35.94 8.70 -3.02
CA THR A 450 -35.80 7.95 -1.77
C THR A 450 -35.03 6.64 -1.95
N LEU A 451 -33.99 6.44 -1.14
CA LEU A 451 -33.29 5.18 -0.97
C LEU A 451 -33.89 4.41 0.20
N GLN A 452 -34.23 3.15 -0.03
CA GLN A 452 -34.69 2.24 1.02
C GLN A 452 -33.66 1.13 1.25
N LEU A 453 -33.18 1.03 2.50
CA LEU A 453 -32.27 0.00 2.96
C LEU A 453 -33.00 -1.00 3.84
N LYS A 454 -32.61 -2.27 3.77
CA LYS A 454 -33.13 -3.36 4.61
C LYS A 454 -32.02 -4.33 5.04
N GLU A 455 -32.34 -5.14 6.03
CA GLU A 455 -31.43 -6.19 6.53
C GLU A 455 -30.11 -5.64 7.12
N LEU A 456 -30.09 -4.38 7.52
CA LEU A 456 -28.94 -3.75 8.14
C LEU A 456 -28.59 -4.42 9.46
N ALA A 457 -27.30 -4.56 9.78
CA ALA A 457 -26.85 -4.98 11.11
C ALA A 457 -27.01 -3.88 12.17
N LEU A 458 -27.22 -2.63 11.75
CA LEU A 458 -27.38 -1.46 12.61
C LEU A 458 -28.45 -1.65 13.68
N GLN A 459 -28.14 -1.20 14.90
CA GLN A 459 -29.12 -1.15 16.00
C GLN A 459 -30.20 -0.11 15.71
N ASN A 460 -31.43 -0.33 16.23
CA ASN A 460 -32.48 0.67 16.15
C ASN A 460 -32.06 1.98 16.80
N GLY A 461 -32.43 3.11 16.23
CA GLY A 461 -32.14 4.44 16.76
C GLY A 461 -31.90 5.51 15.69
N ALA A 462 -31.51 6.68 16.15
CA ALA A 462 -31.14 7.80 15.30
C ALA A 462 -29.67 7.69 14.86
N TYR A 463 -29.43 8.02 13.59
CA TYR A 463 -28.12 8.05 12.95
C TYR A 463 -27.96 9.35 12.18
N THR A 464 -26.73 9.78 12.00
CA THR A 464 -26.35 10.76 10.99
C THR A 464 -25.95 10.00 9.73
N ALA A 465 -26.43 10.46 8.58
CA ALA A 465 -25.97 10.03 7.28
C ALA A 465 -25.14 11.15 6.66
N GLU A 466 -23.87 10.88 6.37
CA GLU A 466 -23.05 11.70 5.50
C GLU A 466 -23.28 11.24 4.07
N ILE A 467 -23.70 12.15 3.22
CA ILE A 467 -23.88 11.94 1.78
C ILE A 467 -22.64 12.49 1.10
N ILE A 468 -21.84 11.62 0.49
CA ILE A 468 -20.50 11.92 -0.02
C ILE A 468 -20.53 11.82 -1.54
N SER A 469 -20.03 12.83 -2.22
CA SER A 469 -19.72 12.76 -3.65
C SER A 469 -18.34 12.14 -3.85
N PRO A 470 -18.22 10.94 -4.41
CA PRO A 470 -16.91 10.34 -4.69
C PRO A 470 -16.06 11.14 -5.68
N GLU A 471 -16.68 11.91 -6.54
CA GLU A 471 -16.01 12.77 -7.51
C GLU A 471 -15.46 14.05 -6.90
N GLN A 472 -16.26 14.74 -6.08
CA GLN A 472 -15.95 16.09 -5.62
C GLN A 472 -15.44 16.14 -4.18
N GLY A 473 -15.55 15.02 -3.44
CA GLY A 473 -15.27 15.00 -2.00
C GLY A 473 -16.24 15.82 -1.15
N SER A 474 -17.27 16.41 -1.77
CA SER A 474 -18.27 17.19 -1.03
C SER A 474 -19.11 16.29 -0.12
N VAL A 475 -19.40 16.77 1.08
CA VAL A 475 -20.16 16.02 2.08
C VAL A 475 -21.33 16.87 2.58
N SER A 476 -22.52 16.29 2.53
CA SER A 476 -23.70 16.86 3.22
C SER A 476 -24.23 15.85 4.24
N THR A 477 -24.96 16.34 5.25
CA THR A 477 -25.46 15.49 6.33
C THR A 477 -26.98 15.54 6.43
N MET A 478 -27.55 14.40 6.85
CA MET A 478 -28.96 14.31 7.18
C MET A 478 -29.18 13.35 8.35
N SER A 479 -30.29 13.54 9.07
CA SER A 479 -30.71 12.60 10.12
C SER A 479 -31.50 11.45 9.50
N VAL A 480 -31.25 10.22 9.96
CA VAL A 480 -31.97 9.03 9.54
C VAL A 480 -32.30 8.17 10.75
N THR A 481 -33.45 7.51 10.74
CA THR A 481 -33.83 6.56 11.77
C THR A 481 -33.73 5.13 11.23
N VAL A 482 -33.00 4.29 11.96
CA VAL A 482 -32.98 2.85 11.73
C VAL A 482 -34.03 2.19 12.62
N ASN A 483 -34.96 1.46 12.02
CA ASN A 483 -36.00 0.72 12.71
C ASN A 483 -36.15 -0.68 12.09
N ARG A 484 -36.16 -1.71 12.91
CA ARG A 484 -36.30 -3.11 12.48
C ARG A 484 -35.35 -3.47 11.32
N ARG A 485 -34.06 -3.04 11.44
CA ARG A 485 -33.03 -3.27 10.43
C ARG A 485 -33.31 -2.61 9.07
N GLN A 486 -34.09 -1.53 9.05
CA GLN A 486 -34.46 -0.78 7.84
C GLN A 486 -34.17 0.70 8.05
N ALA A 487 -33.86 1.39 6.94
CA ALA A 487 -33.71 2.85 6.90
C ALA A 487 -34.24 3.38 5.57
N SER A 488 -34.69 4.65 5.60
CA SER A 488 -35.13 5.40 4.43
C SER A 488 -34.42 6.75 4.42
N LEU A 489 -33.83 7.11 3.27
CA LEU A 489 -33.08 8.35 3.07
C LEU A 489 -33.57 9.04 1.80
N ASP A 490 -33.84 10.33 1.87
CA ASP A 490 -34.18 11.14 0.71
C ASP A 490 -32.88 11.72 0.12
N LEU A 491 -32.38 11.09 -0.92
CA LEU A 491 -31.12 11.46 -1.57
C LEU A 491 -31.28 12.69 -2.46
N PRO A 492 -30.29 13.59 -2.50
CA PRO A 492 -30.23 14.63 -3.51
C PRO A 492 -30.05 14.03 -4.92
N ALA A 493 -30.23 14.86 -5.95
CA ALA A 493 -29.79 14.50 -7.28
C ALA A 493 -28.25 14.37 -7.32
N PHE A 494 -27.73 13.41 -8.06
CA PHE A 494 -26.29 13.20 -8.22
C PHE A 494 -25.98 12.65 -9.63
N VAL A 495 -24.70 12.66 -9.97
CA VAL A 495 -24.19 12.12 -11.23
C VAL A 495 -23.27 10.94 -10.91
N ASP A 496 -23.35 9.90 -11.69
CA ASP A 496 -22.56 8.68 -11.70
C ASP A 496 -22.57 7.86 -10.41
N ASP A 497 -22.13 8.42 -9.27
CA ASP A 497 -21.98 7.65 -8.04
C ASP A 497 -22.16 8.49 -6.77
N LEU A 498 -22.51 7.81 -5.69
CA LEU A 498 -22.76 8.38 -4.38
C LEU A 498 -22.37 7.40 -3.29
N ALA A 499 -21.70 7.89 -2.25
CA ALA A 499 -21.44 7.13 -1.04
C ALA A 499 -22.22 7.70 0.15
N ILE A 500 -22.55 6.82 1.11
CA ILE A 500 -23.31 7.21 2.31
C ILE A 500 -22.66 6.52 3.51
N HIS A 501 -22.22 7.33 4.48
CA HIS A 501 -21.69 6.85 5.74
C HIS A 501 -22.73 7.08 6.84
N LEU A 502 -23.13 6.01 7.52
CA LEU A 502 -24.13 5.99 8.58
C LEU A 502 -23.45 5.75 9.93
N PHE A 503 -23.58 6.69 10.87
CA PHE A 503 -23.03 6.55 12.22
C PHE A 503 -23.95 7.13 13.27
N ARG A 504 -23.84 6.68 14.53
CA ARG A 504 -24.69 7.19 15.61
C ARG A 504 -24.33 8.62 15.99
N SER A 505 -25.34 9.48 16.03
CA SER A 505 -25.23 10.82 16.58
C SER A 505 -24.86 10.72 18.06
N GLY A 506 -23.66 11.16 18.44
CA GLY A 506 -23.16 11.09 19.82
C GLY A 506 -21.96 10.15 20.05
N SER A 507 -21.57 9.35 19.09
CA SER A 507 -20.21 8.82 19.05
C SER A 507 -19.33 9.97 18.55
N ALA A 508 -18.53 10.56 19.43
CA ALA A 508 -17.59 11.59 19.03
C ALA A 508 -16.66 10.99 17.99
N ALA A 509 -16.93 11.24 16.71
CA ALA A 509 -15.87 11.29 15.74
C ALA A 509 -14.89 12.34 16.29
N LEU A 510 -13.64 11.97 16.47
CA LEU A 510 -12.57 12.91 16.75
C LEU A 510 -12.66 13.99 15.67
N GLN A 511 -13.30 15.11 16.03
CA GLN A 511 -13.41 16.27 15.17
C GLN A 511 -12.01 16.87 15.05
N ASN A 512 -11.31 16.52 14.01
CA ASN A 512 -10.35 17.43 13.40
C ASN A 512 -11.14 18.46 12.57
N THR A 513 -11.91 19.30 13.27
CA THR A 513 -12.43 20.54 12.68
C THR A 513 -11.37 21.60 12.88
N ASP A 514 -10.46 21.70 11.92
CA ASP A 514 -9.73 22.93 11.58
C ASP A 514 -9.02 22.74 10.23
N VAL A 515 -9.80 22.70 9.16
CA VAL A 515 -9.29 22.96 7.81
C VAL A 515 -10.20 24.01 7.18
N GLN A 516 -10.06 25.24 7.63
CA GLN A 516 -10.36 26.40 6.79
C GLN A 516 -9.02 26.97 6.31
N ASN A 517 -8.85 26.96 5.00
CA ASN A 517 -7.79 27.62 4.22
C ASN A 517 -6.36 27.14 4.50
N ALA A 518 -5.90 26.16 3.74
CA ALA A 518 -4.48 25.93 3.52
C ALA A 518 -4.24 25.73 2.03
N ASP A 519 -3.87 26.82 1.37
CA ASP A 519 -3.03 26.80 0.19
C ASP A 519 -1.60 26.48 0.65
N ASP A 520 -1.33 25.23 1.09
CA ASP A 520 0.02 24.65 1.20
C ASP A 520 -0.06 23.16 1.61
N PRO A 521 0.21 22.20 0.75
CA PRO A 521 0.18 20.78 1.09
C PRO A 521 1.57 20.29 1.54
N GLY A 522 1.96 20.54 2.78
CA GLY A 522 3.24 19.96 3.22
C GLY A 522 3.74 20.22 4.64
N ALA A 523 3.01 20.84 5.53
CA ALA A 523 3.57 21.30 6.81
C ALA A 523 2.68 21.03 8.03
N GLY A 524 2.43 19.77 8.34
CA GLY A 524 1.33 19.45 9.26
C GLY A 524 1.62 19.13 10.70
N VAL A 525 2.78 18.81 11.22
CA VAL A 525 2.94 18.56 12.68
C VAL A 525 4.28 19.03 13.27
N GLN A 526 5.37 18.99 12.55
CA GLN A 526 6.67 19.42 13.11
C GLN A 526 6.83 20.95 13.25
N ILE A 527 6.10 21.75 12.47
CA ILE A 527 6.28 23.22 12.45
C ILE A 527 5.74 23.88 13.73
N LYS A 528 4.69 23.34 14.36
CA LYS A 528 4.14 23.94 15.61
C LYS A 528 5.09 23.80 16.80
N ALA A 529 5.83 22.71 16.89
CA ALA A 529 6.84 22.50 17.93
C ALA A 529 8.08 23.39 17.72
N ILE A 530 8.54 23.53 16.50
CA ILE A 530 9.71 24.37 16.14
C ILE A 530 9.39 25.85 16.29
N ALA A 531 8.21 26.30 15.90
CA ALA A 531 7.78 27.69 16.10
C ALA A 531 7.65 28.07 17.57
N LEU A 532 7.18 27.17 18.42
CA LEU A 532 7.08 27.38 19.87
C LEU A 532 8.46 27.44 20.53
N ILE A 533 9.40 26.61 20.12
CA ILE A 533 10.79 26.61 20.61
C ILE A 533 11.53 27.88 20.15
N ALA A 534 11.32 28.32 18.91
CA ALA A 534 11.91 29.55 18.39
C ALA A 534 11.38 30.79 19.12
N THR A 535 10.08 30.84 19.41
CA THR A 535 9.46 31.96 20.14
C THR A 535 9.95 32.01 21.60
N LEU A 536 10.14 30.89 22.25
CA LEU A 536 10.71 30.79 23.60
C LEU A 536 12.19 31.20 23.63
N ALA A 537 12.98 30.82 22.60
CA ALA A 537 14.39 31.20 22.50
C ALA A 537 14.56 32.70 22.27
N VAL A 538 13.74 33.33 21.44
CA VAL A 538 13.74 34.80 21.23
C VAL A 538 13.32 35.51 22.49
N GLY A 539 12.30 35.07 23.21
CA GLY A 539 11.85 35.64 24.49
C GLY A 539 12.94 35.58 25.55
N LEU A 540 13.68 34.46 25.67
CA LEU A 540 14.81 34.35 26.62
C LEU A 540 15.99 35.26 26.25
N SER A 541 16.27 35.40 24.96
CA SER A 541 17.35 36.29 24.45
C SER A 541 17.07 37.75 24.72
N VAL A 542 15.82 38.21 24.58
CA VAL A 542 15.42 39.59 24.90
C VAL A 542 15.48 39.86 26.41
N LEU A 543 15.10 38.88 27.24
CA LEU A 543 15.22 38.99 28.71
C LEU A 543 16.70 39.03 29.16
N LEU A 544 17.58 38.24 28.56
CA LEU A 544 19.03 38.26 28.86
C LEU A 544 19.65 39.60 28.45
N LEU A 545 19.33 40.14 27.28
CA LEU A 545 19.81 41.45 26.83
C LEU A 545 19.29 42.57 27.70
N GLY A 546 18.05 42.52 28.18
CA GLY A 546 17.46 43.47 29.14
C GLY A 546 18.21 43.46 30.46
N VAL A 547 18.58 42.31 31.00
CA VAL A 547 19.35 42.17 32.24
C VAL A 547 20.77 42.70 32.10
N ILE A 548 21.42 42.49 30.96
CA ILE A 548 22.76 43.03 30.68
C ILE A 548 22.73 44.55 30.57
N PHE A 549 21.68 45.12 29.93
CA PHE A 549 21.55 46.56 29.78
C PHE A 549 21.30 47.27 31.08
N ILE A 550 20.52 46.69 31.99
CA ILE A 550 20.27 47.21 33.35
C ILE A 550 21.52 47.14 34.21
N ARG A 551 22.37 46.12 34.06
CA ARG A 551 23.67 46.03 34.79
C ARG A 551 24.70 47.07 34.34
N ARG A 552 24.72 47.43 33.06
CA ARG A 552 25.60 48.50 32.54
C ARG A 552 25.23 49.91 32.96
N LYS A 553 23.95 50.19 33.27
CA LYS A 553 23.50 51.48 33.76
C LYS A 553 23.69 51.72 35.27
N LYS A 554 24.11 50.69 36.05
CA LYS A 554 24.37 50.79 37.50
C LYS A 554 25.87 50.76 37.86
N GLY A 555 26.74 50.78 36.85
CA GLY A 555 28.18 50.82 37.04
C GLY A 555 28.87 52.03 36.41
N ALA A 556 28.09 53.15 36.15
CA ALA A 556 28.62 54.44 35.78
C ALA A 556 28.20 55.46 36.85
#